data_3ebe0dbf6d2f4acce077c1b7ffde6aba
#
_entry.id   3ebe0dbf6d2f4acce077c1b7ffde6aba
#
_cell.length_a   1.000
_cell.length_b   1.000
_cell.length_c   1.000
_cell.angle_alpha   90.00
_cell.angle_beta   90.00
_cell.angle_gamma   90.00
#
_symmetry.space_group_name_H-M   'P 1'
#
loop_
_entity.id
_entity.type
_entity.pdbx_description
1 polymer ?
#
loop_
_entity_poly.entity_id
_entity_poly.type
_entity_poly.pdbx_seq_one_letter_code
_entity_poly.pdbx_strand_id
1 'polypeptide(L)'
;MTQSPVIARRAADYETFRIAPEDTNRMALTADPIRDKVPFTAIIEIFDAHGKTPPNTHQDAFELFHVLSGSGIAYCNGETFPITRGDSFVVRPGHEHVVENPNDGRLYCLTVMMPNEGFAELIHAGVKQGLDAGDLMAIAGVQTS
;
A
#
# COMPACT_ATOMS: atom_id res chain seq x y z
N MET A 1 -7.49 11.18 29.21
CA MET A 1 -8.42 10.60 28.24
C MET A 1 -7.93 9.24 27.76
N THR A 2 -8.78 8.27 27.80
CA THR A 2 -8.48 6.95 27.28
C THR A 2 -8.70 6.92 25.76
N GLN A 3 -7.82 6.21 25.07
CA GLN A 3 -8.00 5.98 23.65
C GLN A 3 -9.21 5.05 23.41
N SER A 4 -9.90 5.25 22.29
CA SER A 4 -10.92 4.32 21.87
C SER A 4 -10.29 2.94 21.67
N PRO A 5 -10.95 1.85 22.08
CA PRO A 5 -10.43 0.51 21.85
C PRO A 5 -10.45 0.11 20.36
N VAL A 6 -11.16 0.88 19.53
CA VAL A 6 -11.32 0.55 18.10
C VAL A 6 -11.01 1.77 17.25
N ILE A 7 -10.27 1.54 16.20
CA ILE A 7 -10.00 2.53 15.14
C ILE A 7 -10.71 2.02 13.89
N ALA A 8 -11.73 2.76 13.44
CA ALA A 8 -12.51 2.36 12.27
C ALA A 8 -12.55 3.50 11.26
N ARG A 9 -12.36 3.17 9.99
CA ARG A 9 -12.44 4.12 8.87
C ARG A 9 -13.22 3.49 7.73
N ARG A 10 -13.97 4.31 7.04
CA ARG A 10 -14.58 3.91 5.76
C ARG A 10 -13.57 4.10 4.64
N ALA A 11 -13.65 3.30 3.60
CA ALA A 11 -12.74 3.41 2.47
C ALA A 11 -12.68 4.83 1.88
N ALA A 12 -13.84 5.49 1.78
CA ALA A 12 -13.91 6.86 1.26
C ALA A 12 -13.14 7.89 2.10
N ASP A 13 -12.83 7.57 3.36
CA ASP A 13 -12.18 8.48 4.31
C ASP A 13 -10.68 8.20 4.46
N TYR A 14 -10.12 7.24 3.73
CA TYR A 14 -8.69 6.96 3.80
C TYR A 14 -7.89 8.14 3.26
N GLU A 15 -7.02 8.71 4.08
CA GLU A 15 -6.06 9.70 3.61
C GLU A 15 -5.11 9.03 2.63
N THR A 16 -4.95 9.64 1.46
CA THR A 16 -4.20 9.04 0.34
C THR A 16 -3.13 10.00 -0.13
N PHE A 17 -1.94 9.47 -0.40
CA PHE A 17 -0.78 10.25 -0.78
C PHE A 17 0.03 9.53 -1.87
N ARG A 18 0.77 10.33 -2.67
CA ARG A 18 1.96 9.85 -3.38
C ARG A 18 3.17 10.30 -2.58
N ILE A 19 4.15 9.42 -2.38
CA ILE A 19 5.37 9.78 -1.65
C ILE A 19 6.12 10.88 -2.41
N ALA A 20 6.26 10.71 -3.73
CA ALA A 20 6.81 11.75 -4.60
C ALA A 20 5.83 12.00 -5.76
N PRO A 21 5.82 13.23 -6.34
CA PRO A 21 4.87 13.56 -7.41
C PRO A 21 4.98 12.64 -8.64
N GLU A 22 6.19 12.17 -8.93
CA GLU A 22 6.48 11.30 -10.08
C GLU A 22 6.22 9.83 -9.81
N ASP A 23 5.91 9.44 -8.57
CA ASP A 23 5.63 8.04 -8.24
C ASP A 23 4.38 7.52 -8.95
N THR A 24 4.41 6.25 -9.31
CA THR A 24 3.33 5.59 -10.04
C THR A 24 2.44 4.75 -9.13
N ASN A 25 2.55 4.95 -7.83
CA ASN A 25 1.69 4.31 -6.84
C ASN A 25 1.18 5.33 -5.82
N ARG A 26 0.00 5.05 -5.29
CA ARG A 26 -0.64 5.85 -4.23
C ARG A 26 -0.80 4.99 -2.99
N MET A 27 -0.72 5.64 -1.83
CA MET A 27 -0.83 5.00 -0.52
C MET A 27 -2.08 5.52 0.19
N ALA A 28 -3.11 4.69 0.29
CA ALA A 28 -4.31 5.01 1.07
C ALA A 28 -4.12 4.43 2.48
N LEU A 29 -3.98 5.30 3.47
CA LEU A 29 -3.65 4.90 4.84
C LEU A 29 -4.87 4.31 5.55
N THR A 30 -4.80 3.04 5.91
CA THR A 30 -5.82 2.40 6.73
C THR A 30 -5.53 2.54 8.20
N ALA A 31 -4.26 2.41 8.60
CA ALA A 31 -3.80 2.64 9.97
C ALA A 31 -2.31 3.02 9.96
N ASP A 32 -1.91 3.89 10.87
CA ASP A 32 -0.51 4.29 10.98
C ASP A 32 -0.17 4.82 12.37
N PRO A 33 1.13 4.82 12.75
CA PRO A 33 1.54 5.26 14.08
C PRO A 33 1.24 6.73 14.38
N ILE A 34 1.24 7.59 13.36
CA ILE A 34 1.09 9.03 13.54
C ILE A 34 -0.31 9.38 14.03
N ARG A 35 -1.33 8.83 13.36
CA ARG A 35 -2.74 9.10 13.68
C ARG A 35 -3.26 8.19 14.78
N ASP A 36 -2.82 6.93 14.79
CA ASP A 36 -3.49 5.86 15.54
C ASP A 36 -2.65 5.33 16.70
N LYS A 37 -1.36 5.68 16.76
CA LYS A 37 -0.42 5.19 17.78
C LYS A 37 -0.31 3.68 17.83
N VAL A 38 -0.38 3.05 16.65
CA VAL A 38 -0.12 1.62 16.47
C VAL A 38 1.32 1.41 16.03
N PRO A 39 1.91 0.23 16.23
CA PRO A 39 3.32 -0.01 15.91
C PRO A 39 3.60 -0.38 14.44
N PHE A 40 2.60 -0.28 13.59
CA PHE A 40 2.69 -0.69 12.19
C PHE A 40 2.06 0.35 11.27
N THR A 41 2.34 0.23 9.99
CA THR A 41 1.65 1.00 8.94
C THR A 41 0.94 0.03 8.02
N ALA A 42 -0.36 0.24 7.82
CA ALA A 42 -1.18 -0.51 6.89
C ALA A 42 -1.77 0.44 5.86
N ILE A 43 -1.65 0.07 4.59
CA ILE A 43 -2.13 0.87 3.47
C ILE A 43 -2.85 0.00 2.46
N ILE A 44 -3.71 0.63 1.66
CA ILE A 44 -4.05 0.09 0.36
C ILE A 44 -3.10 0.77 -0.63
N GLU A 45 -2.22 0.00 -1.21
CA GLU A 45 -1.28 0.50 -2.21
C GLU A 45 -1.89 0.32 -3.60
N ILE A 46 -1.96 1.42 -4.35
CA ILE A 46 -2.64 1.47 -5.64
C ILE A 46 -1.61 1.79 -6.71
N PHE A 47 -1.36 0.84 -7.58
CA PHE A 47 -0.40 0.99 -8.68
C PHE A 47 -1.15 1.44 -9.92
N ASP A 48 -0.72 2.54 -10.51
CA ASP A 48 -1.23 3.01 -11.80
C ASP A 48 -0.94 1.97 -12.88
N ALA A 49 -1.63 2.05 -14.00
CA ALA A 49 -1.31 1.25 -15.18
C ALA A 49 0.19 1.37 -15.49
N HIS A 50 0.86 0.24 -15.68
CA HIS A 50 2.30 0.16 -15.97
C HIS A 50 3.20 0.77 -14.88
N GLY A 51 2.68 0.95 -13.67
CA GLY A 51 3.41 1.51 -12.54
C GLY A 51 4.20 0.47 -11.77
N LYS A 52 5.14 0.96 -10.98
CA LYS A 52 5.95 0.11 -10.10
C LYS A 52 6.50 0.89 -8.92
N THR A 53 6.83 0.18 -7.86
CA THR A 53 7.56 0.79 -6.74
C THR A 53 9.01 1.07 -7.14
N PRO A 54 9.65 2.11 -6.57
CA PRO A 54 11.11 2.17 -6.59
C PRO A 54 11.68 0.94 -5.85
N PRO A 55 12.94 0.55 -6.12
CA PRO A 55 13.58 -0.48 -5.32
C PRO A 55 13.63 -0.08 -3.85
N ASN A 56 13.21 -0.97 -2.97
CA ASN A 56 13.15 -0.74 -1.53
C ASN A 56 13.84 -1.83 -0.75
N THR A 57 14.53 -1.45 0.33
CA THR A 57 15.08 -2.38 1.32
C THR A 57 14.75 -1.83 2.69
N HIS A 58 14.15 -2.66 3.55
CA HIS A 58 13.86 -2.29 4.94
C HIS A 58 14.85 -2.97 5.84
N GLN A 59 15.34 -2.25 6.85
CA GLN A 59 16.38 -2.76 7.74
C GLN A 59 15.82 -3.75 8.76
N ASP A 60 14.71 -3.42 9.39
CA ASP A 60 14.11 -4.21 10.46
C ASP A 60 12.68 -4.64 10.16
N ALA A 61 12.00 -3.94 9.25
CA ALA A 61 10.58 -4.17 8.99
C ALA A 61 10.36 -5.38 8.09
N PHE A 62 9.32 -6.13 8.43
CA PHE A 62 8.67 -7.09 7.53
C PHE A 62 7.61 -6.34 6.74
N GLU A 63 7.42 -6.70 5.50
CA GLU A 63 6.38 -6.11 4.67
C GLU A 63 5.51 -7.20 4.07
N LEU A 64 4.22 -7.17 4.40
CA LEU A 64 3.22 -8.09 3.86
C LEU A 64 2.53 -7.40 2.69
N PHE A 65 2.35 -8.14 1.61
CA PHE A 65 1.49 -7.73 0.48
C PHE A 65 0.39 -8.76 0.30
N HIS A 66 -0.83 -8.28 0.15
CA HIS A 66 -1.97 -9.13 -0.20
C HIS A 66 -2.72 -8.48 -1.36
N VAL A 67 -2.83 -9.19 -2.49
CA VAL A 67 -3.44 -8.62 -3.71
C VAL A 67 -4.96 -8.62 -3.56
N LEU A 68 -5.54 -7.43 -3.61
CA LEU A 68 -6.99 -7.22 -3.51
C LEU A 68 -7.68 -7.26 -4.87
N SER A 69 -7.02 -6.72 -5.91
CA SER A 69 -7.57 -6.61 -7.25
C SER A 69 -6.45 -6.42 -8.27
N GLY A 70 -6.57 -7.04 -9.40
CA GLY A 70 -5.57 -6.98 -10.47
C GLY A 70 -4.51 -8.06 -10.35
N SER A 71 -3.42 -7.87 -11.08
CA SER A 71 -2.28 -8.78 -11.07
C SER A 71 -1.00 -8.00 -11.30
N GLY A 72 0.13 -8.60 -10.98
CA GLY A 72 1.42 -7.94 -11.11
C GLY A 72 2.56 -8.92 -11.07
N ILE A 73 3.77 -8.38 -10.90
CA ILE A 73 5.01 -9.15 -10.77
C ILE A 73 5.77 -8.60 -9.57
N ALA A 74 6.22 -9.50 -8.71
CA ALA A 74 7.10 -9.15 -7.60
C ALA A 74 8.53 -9.61 -7.89
N TYR A 75 9.49 -8.77 -7.54
CA TYR A 75 10.91 -9.03 -7.66
C TYR A 75 11.53 -8.92 -6.27
N CYS A 76 12.25 -9.94 -5.86
CA CYS A 76 12.94 -9.91 -4.57
C CYS A 76 14.19 -10.75 -4.67
N ASN A 77 15.34 -10.14 -4.37
CA ASN A 77 16.61 -10.84 -4.23
C ASN A 77 16.98 -11.65 -5.48
N GLY A 78 16.68 -11.13 -6.67
CA GLY A 78 16.94 -11.80 -7.95
C GLY A 78 15.88 -12.82 -8.36
N GLU A 79 14.91 -13.09 -7.50
CA GLU A 79 13.77 -13.95 -7.82
C GLU A 79 12.62 -13.10 -8.36
N THR A 80 11.87 -13.68 -9.28
CA THR A 80 10.70 -13.04 -9.90
C THR A 80 9.52 -13.98 -9.82
N PHE A 81 8.36 -13.49 -9.38
CA PHE A 81 7.16 -14.31 -9.31
C PHE A 81 5.91 -13.49 -9.64
N PRO A 82 4.94 -14.09 -10.33
CA PRO A 82 3.66 -13.43 -10.62
C PRO A 82 2.80 -13.39 -9.37
N ILE A 83 2.00 -12.33 -9.25
CA ILE A 83 1.01 -12.17 -8.19
C ILE A 83 -0.33 -11.83 -8.82
N THR A 84 -1.41 -12.36 -8.25
CA THR A 84 -2.76 -12.09 -8.72
C THR A 84 -3.71 -12.03 -7.52
N ARG A 85 -4.92 -11.53 -7.76
CA ARG A 85 -5.95 -11.38 -6.74
C ARG A 85 -6.02 -12.61 -5.83
N GLY A 86 -5.95 -12.39 -4.53
CA GLY A 86 -5.98 -13.42 -3.49
C GLY A 86 -4.61 -13.89 -3.03
N ASP A 87 -3.54 -13.61 -3.78
CA ASP A 87 -2.20 -14.00 -3.37
C ASP A 87 -1.66 -13.08 -2.29
N SER A 88 -0.79 -13.64 -1.45
CA SER A 88 -0.04 -12.86 -0.46
C SER A 88 1.41 -13.31 -0.40
N PHE A 89 2.28 -12.37 -0.05
CA PHE A 89 3.68 -12.69 0.20
C PHE A 89 4.24 -11.73 1.26
N VAL A 90 5.30 -12.16 1.91
CA VAL A 90 6.02 -11.38 2.93
C VAL A 90 7.46 -11.20 2.50
N VAL A 91 7.94 -9.98 2.53
CA VAL A 91 9.36 -9.67 2.35
C VAL A 91 9.99 -9.50 3.72
N ARG A 92 11.04 -10.28 3.99
CA ARG A 92 11.80 -10.20 5.23
C ARG A 92 12.74 -9.00 5.20
N PRO A 93 13.15 -8.47 6.36
CA PRO A 93 14.11 -7.38 6.42
C PRO A 93 15.39 -7.69 5.66
N GLY A 94 16.00 -6.64 5.10
CA GLY A 94 17.31 -6.73 4.45
C GLY A 94 17.29 -7.15 2.98
N HIS A 95 16.12 -7.32 2.38
CA HIS A 95 16.01 -7.76 1.00
C HIS A 95 15.40 -6.68 0.12
N GLU A 96 16.12 -6.31 -0.94
CA GLU A 96 15.61 -5.36 -1.93
C GLU A 96 14.46 -5.99 -2.71
N HIS A 97 13.39 -5.23 -2.91
CA HIS A 97 12.20 -5.72 -3.59
C HIS A 97 11.54 -4.61 -4.41
N VAL A 98 10.79 -5.05 -5.43
CA VAL A 98 9.99 -4.19 -6.31
C VAL A 98 8.69 -4.93 -6.59
N VAL A 99 7.58 -4.19 -6.62
CA VAL A 99 6.30 -4.69 -7.13
C VAL A 99 5.95 -3.87 -8.37
N GLU A 100 5.59 -4.56 -9.44
CA GLU A 100 5.29 -3.95 -10.73
C GLU A 100 3.90 -4.34 -11.20
N ASN A 101 3.19 -3.38 -11.77
CA ASN A 101 1.94 -3.59 -12.47
C ASN A 101 2.18 -3.44 -13.99
N PRO A 102 2.37 -4.54 -14.75
CA PRO A 102 2.60 -4.45 -16.18
C PRO A 102 1.33 -4.31 -17.02
N ASN A 103 0.18 -4.14 -16.38
CA ASN A 103 -1.13 -4.16 -17.03
C ASN A 103 -1.70 -2.77 -17.24
N ASP A 104 -2.73 -2.68 -18.09
CA ASP A 104 -3.45 -1.43 -18.35
C ASP A 104 -4.42 -1.06 -17.22
N GLY A 105 -4.88 -2.04 -16.44
CA GLY A 105 -5.70 -1.81 -15.25
C GLY A 105 -4.83 -1.56 -14.03
N ARG A 106 -5.42 -0.99 -12.98
CA ARG A 106 -4.73 -0.75 -11.71
C ARG A 106 -4.54 -2.04 -10.93
N LEU A 107 -3.48 -2.08 -10.13
CA LEU A 107 -3.22 -3.14 -9.15
C LEU A 107 -3.46 -2.57 -7.76
N TYR A 108 -4.20 -3.30 -6.93
CA TYR A 108 -4.52 -2.90 -5.56
C TYR A 108 -4.00 -3.97 -4.60
N CYS A 109 -3.19 -3.55 -3.64
CA CYS A 109 -2.64 -4.44 -2.62
C CYS A 109 -2.91 -3.88 -1.23
N LEU A 110 -3.30 -4.72 -0.29
CA LEU A 110 -3.13 -4.40 1.12
C LEU A 110 -1.66 -4.61 1.45
N THR A 111 -1.00 -3.57 1.95
CA THR A 111 0.41 -3.61 2.31
C THR A 111 0.55 -3.24 3.78
N VAL A 112 1.23 -4.09 4.55
CA VAL A 112 1.46 -3.85 5.98
C VAL A 112 2.94 -3.91 6.26
N MET A 113 3.46 -2.87 6.90
CA MET A 113 4.85 -2.79 7.31
C MET A 113 4.96 -2.77 8.82
N MET A 114 5.67 -3.73 9.40
CA MET A 114 5.84 -3.86 10.84
C MET A 114 7.30 -4.19 11.19
N PRO A 115 7.95 -3.37 12.05
CA PRO A 115 7.47 -2.08 12.57
C PRO A 115 7.38 -1.03 11.45
N ASN A 116 6.88 0.17 11.79
CA ASN A 116 6.69 1.25 10.83
C ASN A 116 7.99 1.69 10.12
N GLU A 117 9.08 1.78 10.84
CA GLU A 117 10.41 2.13 10.31
C GLU A 117 10.42 3.44 9.50
N GLY A 118 9.64 4.44 9.93
CA GLY A 118 9.57 5.74 9.26
C GLY A 118 8.68 5.79 8.03
N PHE A 119 8.00 4.72 7.69
CA PHE A 119 7.19 4.65 6.48
C PHE A 119 5.99 5.60 6.51
N ALA A 120 5.26 5.64 7.64
CA ALA A 120 4.13 6.55 7.78
C ALA A 120 4.57 8.02 7.67
N GLU A 121 5.71 8.37 8.25
CA GLU A 121 6.27 9.71 8.18
C GLU A 121 6.60 10.09 6.73
N LEU A 122 7.16 9.16 5.97
CA LEU A 122 7.47 9.36 4.56
C LEU A 122 6.20 9.59 3.74
N ILE A 123 5.14 8.82 3.99
CA ILE A 123 3.86 8.95 3.30
C ILE A 123 3.23 10.31 3.60
N HIS A 124 3.14 10.68 4.88
CA HIS A 124 2.53 11.95 5.29
C HIS A 124 3.27 13.18 4.77
N ALA A 125 4.57 13.06 4.50
CA ALA A 125 5.36 14.14 3.91
C ALA A 125 5.16 14.27 2.40
N GLY A 126 4.46 13.33 1.79
CA GLY A 126 4.24 13.29 0.34
C GLY A 126 3.15 14.23 -0.14
N VAL A 127 2.70 13.99 -1.36
CA VAL A 127 1.68 14.81 -2.03
C VAL A 127 0.30 14.21 -1.79
N LYS A 128 -0.61 15.00 -1.23
CA LYS A 128 -1.97 14.54 -0.97
C LYS A 128 -2.72 14.23 -2.27
N GLN A 129 -3.41 13.11 -2.27
CA GLN A 129 -4.19 12.59 -3.39
C GLN A 129 -5.60 12.24 -2.89
N GLY A 130 -6.44 11.73 -3.77
CA GLY A 130 -7.75 11.20 -3.43
C GLY A 130 -7.96 9.83 -4.04
N LEU A 131 -9.05 9.19 -3.64
CA LEU A 131 -9.54 7.96 -4.24
C LEU A 131 -10.64 8.32 -5.25
N ASP A 132 -10.59 7.73 -6.43
CA ASP A 132 -11.65 7.91 -7.42
C ASP A 132 -12.70 6.78 -7.35
N ALA A 133 -13.71 6.86 -8.21
CA ALA A 133 -14.80 5.87 -8.23
C ALA A 133 -14.28 4.46 -8.53
N GLY A 134 -13.30 4.33 -9.41
CA GLY A 134 -12.68 3.04 -9.72
C GLY A 134 -11.95 2.44 -8.52
N ASP A 135 -11.27 3.28 -7.76
CA ASP A 135 -10.60 2.86 -6.53
C ASP A 135 -11.62 2.33 -5.51
N LEU A 136 -12.69 3.08 -5.28
CA LEU A 136 -13.73 2.69 -4.31
C LEU A 136 -14.43 1.42 -4.73
N MET A 137 -14.66 1.22 -6.02
CA MET A 137 -15.21 -0.03 -6.53
C MET A 137 -14.26 -1.21 -6.25
N ALA A 138 -12.97 -1.06 -6.52
CA ALA A 138 -11.99 -2.13 -6.33
C ALA A 138 -11.77 -2.47 -4.86
N ILE A 139 -11.75 -1.45 -4.00
CA ILE A 139 -11.44 -1.61 -2.57
C ILE A 139 -12.66 -2.04 -1.77
N ALA A 140 -13.83 -1.48 -2.05
CA ALA A 140 -15.00 -1.61 -1.19
C ALA A 140 -16.26 -2.08 -1.93
N GLY A 141 -16.20 -2.26 -3.24
CA GLY A 141 -17.37 -2.62 -4.04
C GLY A 141 -18.44 -1.52 -4.08
N VAL A 142 -18.05 -0.27 -3.78
CA VAL A 142 -18.99 0.85 -3.72
C VAL A 142 -19.12 1.50 -5.08
N GLN A 143 -20.32 1.48 -5.63
CA GLN A 143 -20.65 2.22 -6.84
C GLN A 143 -21.10 3.62 -6.46
N THR A 144 -20.49 4.63 -7.09
CA THR A 144 -20.98 6.00 -7.00
C THR A 144 -21.92 6.25 -8.17
N SER A 145 -23.14 6.63 -7.85
CA SER A 145 -24.14 7.00 -8.86
C SER A 145 -23.79 8.37 -9.50
#